data_20533c1fae1dc12a1b9cca4935a390e2
#
_entry.id   20533c1fae1dc12a1b9cca4935a390e2
#
_cell.length_a   1.000
_cell.length_b   1.000
_cell.length_c   1.000
_cell.angle_alpha   90.00
_cell.angle_beta   90.00
_cell.angle_gamma   90.00
#
_symmetry.space_group_name_H-M   'P 1'
#
loop_
_entity.id
_entity.type
_entity.pdbx_description
1 polymer ?
#
loop_
_entity_poly.entity_id
_entity_poly.type
_entity_poly.pdbx_seq_one_letter_code
_entity_poly.pdbx_strand_id
1 'polypeptide(L)'
;AGMVQIEEEGPWPFVSMASAGSTRAGDWCFALGHPGGYQAERGVVLRVGKVIRTRSNLIRSDCELLRGDSGGPLFNLNGQVIGIHSRIGEPLDDNYHAPIDAFHKTWDAMLAGEDLTGFREDGQQAYLGVVVQAHEKGLLLEEVRRESAAEASGMKEGDILQQVDDLPLEDVDELRWAIGSRAPGET
;
A
#
# COMPACT_ATOMS: atom_id res chain seq x y z
N ALA A 1 6.08 -4.10 -2.88
CA ALA A 1 7.25 -4.28 -2.02
C ALA A 1 8.09 -5.44 -2.56
N GLY A 2 9.37 -5.46 -2.25
CA GLY A 2 10.29 -6.50 -2.68
C GLY A 2 11.26 -6.87 -1.56
N MET A 3 12.02 -7.93 -1.78
CA MET A 3 13.08 -8.41 -0.89
C MET A 3 14.42 -8.36 -1.62
N VAL A 4 15.47 -7.98 -0.91
CA VAL A 4 16.86 -8.09 -1.35
C VAL A 4 17.65 -8.84 -0.30
N GLN A 5 18.65 -9.61 -0.71
CA GLN A 5 19.53 -10.34 0.16
C GLN A 5 20.88 -9.65 0.25
N ILE A 6 21.44 -9.54 1.46
CA ILE A 6 22.82 -9.10 1.67
C ILE A 6 23.72 -10.31 1.41
N GLU A 7 24.66 -10.19 0.47
CA GLU A 7 25.58 -11.28 0.11
C GLU A 7 26.77 -11.41 1.08
N GLU A 8 27.16 -10.32 1.74
CA GLU A 8 28.26 -10.33 2.71
C GLU A 8 27.87 -11.02 4.01
N GLU A 9 28.75 -11.84 4.55
CA GLU A 9 28.54 -12.42 5.88
C GLU A 9 28.58 -11.34 6.96
N GLY A 10 27.63 -11.40 7.89
CA GLY A 10 27.52 -10.44 8.99
C GLY A 10 27.41 -11.10 10.34
N PRO A 11 27.40 -10.29 11.42
CA PRO A 11 26.14 -9.92 12.04
C PRO A 11 25.69 -8.52 11.59
N TRP A 12 24.59 -8.45 10.84
CA TRP A 12 23.96 -7.19 10.46
C TRP A 12 22.93 -6.77 11.50
N PRO A 13 22.91 -5.50 11.93
CA PRO A 13 21.82 -5.01 12.77
C PRO A 13 20.50 -5.08 12.01
N PHE A 14 19.46 -5.53 12.68
CA PHE A 14 18.11 -5.63 12.12
C PHE A 14 17.05 -5.24 13.15
N VAL A 15 15.85 -4.96 12.67
CA VAL A 15 14.68 -4.76 13.51
C VAL A 15 13.69 -5.90 13.30
N SER A 16 12.99 -6.29 14.36
CA SER A 16 11.98 -7.35 14.27
C SER A 16 10.71 -6.85 13.59
N MET A 17 10.04 -7.75 12.90
CA MET A 17 8.67 -7.53 12.41
C MET A 17 7.68 -7.76 13.55
N ALA A 18 6.58 -6.99 13.57
CA ALA A 18 5.45 -7.25 14.45
C ALA A 18 4.75 -8.56 14.04
N SER A 19 4.03 -9.18 14.98
CA SER A 19 3.23 -10.36 14.67
C SER A 19 2.11 -10.01 13.67
N ALA A 20 1.82 -10.94 12.77
CA ALA A 20 0.73 -10.78 11.81
C ALA A 20 -0.59 -10.49 12.52
N GLY A 21 -1.37 -9.54 11.99
CA GLY A 21 -2.67 -9.14 12.54
C GLY A 21 -2.61 -8.42 13.88
N SER A 22 -1.43 -8.00 14.36
CA SER A 22 -1.30 -7.29 15.63
C SER A 22 -1.64 -5.80 15.55
N THR A 23 -1.54 -5.19 14.36
CA THR A 23 -1.79 -3.77 14.14
C THR A 23 -3.28 -3.46 14.07
N ARG A 24 -3.73 -2.39 14.75
CA ARG A 24 -5.14 -1.97 14.81
C ARG A 24 -5.29 -0.48 14.56
N ALA A 25 -6.45 -0.08 14.05
CA ALA A 25 -6.82 1.33 13.99
C ALA A 25 -6.78 1.95 15.41
N GLY A 26 -6.20 3.14 15.50
CA GLY A 26 -5.96 3.86 16.75
C GLY A 26 -4.60 3.60 17.40
N ASP A 27 -3.86 2.59 16.97
CA ASP A 27 -2.51 2.32 17.47
C ASP A 27 -1.56 3.47 17.12
N TRP A 28 -0.72 3.84 18.07
CA TRP A 28 0.38 4.77 17.82
C TRP A 28 1.44 4.11 16.95
N CYS A 29 1.95 4.87 15.98
CA CYS A 29 3.02 4.45 15.11
C CYS A 29 4.02 5.58 14.89
N PHE A 30 5.21 5.22 14.40
CA PHE A 30 6.19 6.21 13.98
C PHE A 30 6.91 5.78 12.71
N ALA A 31 7.31 6.77 11.91
CA ALA A 31 8.08 6.62 10.69
C ALA A 31 9.50 7.14 10.90
N LEU A 32 10.46 6.45 10.31
CA LEU A 32 11.84 6.92 10.17
C LEU A 32 12.16 7.06 8.67
N GLY A 33 12.80 8.15 8.30
CA GLY A 33 13.13 8.36 6.89
C GLY A 33 13.99 9.57 6.63
N HIS A 34 14.26 9.80 5.35
CA HIS A 34 15.02 10.92 4.83
C HIS A 34 14.18 11.73 3.84
N PRO A 35 13.19 12.52 4.33
CA PRO A 35 12.32 13.32 3.46
C PRO A 35 13.15 14.24 2.57
N GLY A 36 12.84 14.23 1.26
CA GLY A 36 13.63 14.96 0.25
C GLY A 36 15.00 14.36 -0.06
N GLY A 37 15.28 13.14 0.40
CA GLY A 37 16.53 12.41 0.21
C GLY A 37 17.50 12.51 1.39
N TYR A 38 18.57 11.71 1.31
CA TYR A 38 19.59 11.66 2.35
C TYR A 38 20.36 12.97 2.45
N GLN A 39 20.47 13.48 3.68
CA GLN A 39 21.26 14.67 4.03
C GLN A 39 22.03 14.36 5.32
N ALA A 40 23.36 14.23 5.23
CA ALA A 40 24.21 13.80 6.35
C ALA A 40 24.07 14.69 7.60
N GLU A 41 23.92 16.00 7.42
CA GLU A 41 23.79 16.97 8.51
C GLU A 41 22.45 16.89 9.24
N ARG A 42 21.37 16.55 8.51
CA ARG A 42 20.04 16.42 9.09
C ARG A 42 19.84 15.11 9.84
N GLY A 43 20.45 14.03 9.35
CA GLY A 43 20.21 12.69 9.86
C GLY A 43 18.83 12.13 9.53
N VAL A 44 18.41 11.13 10.28
CA VAL A 44 17.08 10.50 10.15
C VAL A 44 16.02 11.38 10.81
N VAL A 45 14.89 11.54 10.14
CA VAL A 45 13.73 12.28 10.67
C VAL A 45 12.71 11.28 11.22
N LEU A 46 12.34 11.48 12.49
CA LEU A 46 11.27 10.73 13.15
C LEU A 46 9.97 11.52 13.05
N ARG A 47 8.90 10.86 12.68
CA ARG A 47 7.53 11.38 12.72
C ARG A 47 6.63 10.39 13.42
N VAL A 48 5.70 10.90 14.19
CA VAL A 48 4.78 10.12 15.02
C VAL A 48 3.36 10.36 14.55
N GLY A 49 2.57 9.32 14.53
CA GLY A 49 1.16 9.37 14.15
C GLY A 49 0.38 8.19 14.70
N LYS A 50 -0.79 7.97 14.13
CA LYS A 50 -1.68 6.85 14.46
C LYS A 50 -2.05 6.08 13.21
N VAL A 51 -2.27 4.81 13.38
CA VAL A 51 -2.95 3.98 12.39
C VAL A 51 -4.41 4.43 12.30
N ILE A 52 -4.81 4.94 11.14
CA ILE A 52 -6.20 5.34 10.87
C ILE A 52 -7.02 4.09 10.54
N ARG A 53 -6.45 3.21 9.70
CA ARG A 53 -7.09 1.99 9.24
C ARG A 53 -6.06 0.90 8.97
N THR A 54 -6.45 -0.34 9.21
CA THR A 54 -5.69 -1.51 8.79
C THR A 54 -6.58 -2.50 8.05
N ARG A 55 -6.03 -3.09 6.99
CA ARG A 55 -6.62 -4.16 6.20
C ARG A 55 -5.54 -5.21 5.89
N SER A 56 -5.93 -6.36 5.35
CA SER A 56 -4.98 -7.44 5.02
C SER A 56 -3.83 -7.01 4.11
N ASN A 57 -4.02 -5.96 3.35
CA ASN A 57 -3.13 -5.50 2.27
C ASN A 57 -2.75 -4.02 2.38
N LEU A 58 -3.26 -3.29 3.37
CA LEU A 58 -3.08 -1.86 3.50
C LEU A 58 -3.12 -1.41 4.96
N ILE A 59 -2.18 -0.56 5.35
CA ILE A 59 -2.25 0.28 6.54
C ILE A 59 -2.35 1.74 6.07
N ARG A 60 -3.31 2.48 6.63
CA ARG A 60 -3.37 3.94 6.52
C ARG A 60 -2.97 4.56 7.85
N SER A 61 -2.19 5.62 7.82
CA SER A 61 -1.80 6.38 9.01
C SER A 61 -1.79 7.88 8.74
N ASP A 62 -1.95 8.67 9.80
CA ASP A 62 -1.73 10.12 9.79
C ASP A 62 -0.25 10.50 10.00
N CYS A 63 0.63 9.51 10.02
CA CYS A 63 2.06 9.73 10.11
C CYS A 63 2.56 10.36 8.80
N GLU A 64 2.86 11.65 8.83
CA GLU A 64 3.23 12.43 7.65
C GLU A 64 4.42 11.80 6.90
N LEU A 65 4.23 11.57 5.60
CA LEU A 65 5.28 11.11 4.69
C LEU A 65 5.58 12.18 3.65
N LEU A 66 6.83 12.23 3.24
CA LEU A 66 7.28 13.11 2.17
C LEU A 66 8.06 12.30 1.13
N ARG A 67 8.31 12.92 -0.04
CA ARG A 67 9.18 12.32 -1.05
C ARG A 67 10.52 11.93 -0.45
N GLY A 68 10.99 10.71 -0.74
CA GLY A 68 12.22 10.14 -0.19
C GLY A 68 11.99 9.16 0.95
N ASP A 69 10.76 9.10 1.51
CA ASP A 69 10.42 8.14 2.56
C ASP A 69 9.96 6.78 2.03
N SER A 70 9.60 6.69 0.75
CA SER A 70 9.15 5.44 0.11
C SER A 70 10.12 4.29 0.35
N GLY A 71 9.60 3.14 0.76
CA GLY A 71 10.38 1.96 1.14
C GLY A 71 10.90 1.98 2.58
N GLY A 72 10.74 3.10 3.29
CA GLY A 72 11.07 3.20 4.72
C GLY A 72 10.06 2.47 5.62
N PRO A 73 10.46 2.17 6.86
CA PRO A 73 9.65 1.40 7.79
C PRO A 73 8.66 2.26 8.58
N LEU A 74 7.44 1.73 8.79
CA LEU A 74 6.51 2.16 9.82
C LEU A 74 6.63 1.24 11.01
N PHE A 75 6.77 1.81 12.21
CA PHE A 75 6.97 1.07 13.45
C PHE A 75 5.80 1.22 14.41
N ASN A 76 5.59 0.19 15.26
CA ASN A 76 4.82 0.34 16.48
C ASN A 76 5.69 0.91 17.62
N LEU A 77 5.09 1.25 18.76
CA LEU A 77 5.82 1.79 19.91
C LEU A 77 6.81 0.80 20.57
N ASN A 78 6.76 -0.49 20.21
CA ASN A 78 7.75 -1.49 20.65
C ASN A 78 8.99 -1.52 19.73
N GLY A 79 9.07 -0.66 18.72
CA GLY A 79 10.16 -0.65 17.74
C GLY A 79 10.11 -1.79 16.72
N GLN A 80 8.96 -2.42 16.55
CA GLN A 80 8.76 -3.49 15.58
C GLN A 80 8.16 -2.90 14.30
N VAL A 81 8.61 -3.38 13.14
CA VAL A 81 8.06 -2.97 11.84
C VAL A 81 6.64 -3.51 11.68
N ILE A 82 5.69 -2.62 11.40
CA ILE A 82 4.28 -2.94 11.11
C ILE A 82 3.93 -2.73 9.63
N GLY A 83 4.72 -1.98 8.89
CA GLY A 83 4.51 -1.73 7.47
C GLY A 83 5.68 -1.04 6.80
N ILE A 84 5.62 -0.96 5.47
CA ILE A 84 6.61 -0.31 4.61
C ILE A 84 5.92 0.84 3.87
N HIS A 85 6.51 2.05 3.90
CA HIS A 85 5.97 3.23 3.25
C HIS A 85 5.81 3.01 1.74
N SER A 86 4.62 3.18 1.23
CA SER A 86 4.27 2.91 -0.16
C SER A 86 3.87 4.18 -0.92
N ARG A 87 2.93 4.95 -0.39
CA ARG A 87 2.37 6.11 -1.08
C ARG A 87 1.99 7.21 -0.11
N ILE A 88 2.15 8.44 -0.55
CA ILE A 88 1.66 9.66 0.11
C ILE A 88 0.24 9.89 -0.38
N GLY A 89 -0.69 10.15 0.54
CA GLY A 89 -2.05 10.58 0.23
C GLY A 89 -2.19 12.10 0.12
N GLU A 90 -3.37 12.52 -0.22
CA GLU A 90 -3.82 13.91 -0.15
C GLU A 90 -5.09 13.93 0.72
N PRO A 91 -5.06 14.57 1.89
CA PRO A 91 -4.03 15.40 2.50
C PRO A 91 -2.83 14.62 3.07
N LEU A 92 -1.75 15.32 3.47
CA LEU A 92 -0.48 14.72 3.94
C LEU A 92 -0.60 13.87 5.22
N ASP A 93 -1.71 13.94 5.92
CA ASP A 93 -2.05 13.15 7.10
C ASP A 93 -2.82 11.84 6.75
N ASP A 94 -2.83 11.47 5.48
CA ASP A 94 -3.42 10.23 4.99
C ASP A 94 -2.43 9.45 4.13
N ASN A 95 -1.63 8.62 4.75
CA ASN A 95 -0.51 7.94 4.11
C ASN A 95 -0.69 6.42 4.12
N TYR A 96 -0.16 5.76 3.08
CA TYR A 96 -0.41 4.36 2.77
C TYR A 96 0.85 3.52 2.90
N HIS A 97 0.70 2.37 3.57
CA HIS A 97 1.80 1.46 3.84
C HIS A 97 1.42 0.03 3.48
N ALA A 98 2.36 -0.70 2.88
CA ALA A 98 2.23 -2.15 2.72
C ALA A 98 2.38 -2.81 4.10
N PRO A 99 1.38 -3.56 4.60
CA PRO A 99 1.43 -4.16 5.92
C PRO A 99 2.47 -5.28 5.99
N ILE A 100 3.07 -5.48 7.16
CA ILE A 100 4.02 -6.56 7.38
C ILE A 100 3.39 -7.95 7.24
N ASP A 101 2.07 -8.03 7.39
CA ASP A 101 1.30 -9.26 7.17
C ASP A 101 1.49 -9.86 5.77
N ALA A 102 1.67 -9.01 4.75
CA ALA A 102 1.95 -9.46 3.39
C ALA A 102 3.29 -10.21 3.33
N PHE A 103 4.31 -9.71 4.02
CA PHE A 103 5.63 -10.34 4.08
C PHE A 103 5.59 -11.66 4.85
N HIS A 104 4.87 -11.74 5.96
CA HIS A 104 4.68 -13.01 6.69
C HIS A 104 4.06 -14.09 5.82
N LYS A 105 3.10 -13.74 4.98
CA LYS A 105 2.41 -14.69 4.09
C LYS A 105 3.26 -15.16 2.92
N THR A 106 4.15 -14.32 2.43
CA THR A 106 4.88 -14.55 1.17
C THR A 106 6.39 -14.72 1.38
N TRP A 107 6.84 -14.87 2.63
CA TRP A 107 8.25 -14.90 2.98
C TRP A 107 9.04 -15.96 2.22
N ASP A 108 8.57 -17.20 2.24
CA ASP A 108 9.25 -18.33 1.59
C ASP A 108 9.29 -18.20 0.07
N ALA A 109 8.20 -17.70 -0.54
CA ALA A 109 8.14 -17.43 -1.96
C ALA A 109 9.11 -16.31 -2.37
N MET A 110 9.21 -15.24 -1.57
CA MET A 110 10.19 -14.17 -1.81
C MET A 110 11.63 -14.67 -1.65
N LEU A 111 11.92 -15.54 -0.68
CA LEU A 111 13.24 -16.18 -0.54
C LEU A 111 13.58 -17.08 -1.74
N ALA A 112 12.57 -17.73 -2.34
CA ALA A 112 12.73 -18.51 -3.56
C ALA A 112 12.90 -17.66 -4.83
N GLY A 113 12.81 -16.33 -4.71
CA GLY A 113 12.90 -15.40 -5.84
C GLY A 113 11.66 -15.37 -6.72
N GLU A 114 10.50 -15.82 -6.21
CA GLU A 114 9.25 -15.79 -6.96
C GLU A 114 8.78 -14.34 -7.17
N ASP A 115 8.32 -14.05 -8.38
CA ASP A 115 7.65 -12.78 -8.67
C ASP A 115 6.21 -12.80 -8.15
N LEU A 116 5.98 -12.07 -7.06
CA LEU A 116 4.69 -11.97 -6.37
C LEU A 116 3.92 -10.70 -6.74
N THR A 117 4.45 -9.89 -7.67
CA THR A 117 3.86 -8.58 -7.96
C THR A 117 2.63 -8.65 -8.83
N GLY A 118 2.41 -9.78 -9.52
CA GLY A 118 1.44 -9.88 -10.59
C GLY A 118 1.77 -8.97 -11.79
N PHE A 119 2.87 -8.22 -11.73
CA PHE A 119 3.39 -7.47 -12.88
C PHE A 119 3.97 -8.46 -13.88
N ARG A 120 3.45 -8.42 -15.09
CA ARG A 120 4.05 -9.12 -16.21
C ARG A 120 5.29 -8.36 -16.68
N GLU A 121 6.27 -9.10 -17.21
CA GLU A 121 7.49 -8.51 -17.82
C GLU A 121 7.15 -7.50 -18.93
N ASP A 122 5.92 -7.55 -19.49
CA ASP A 122 5.41 -6.63 -20.50
C ASP A 122 4.90 -5.30 -19.92
N GLY A 123 4.97 -5.10 -18.59
CA GLY A 123 4.57 -3.86 -17.91
C GLY A 123 3.06 -3.59 -17.92
N GLN A 124 2.23 -4.55 -18.31
CA GLN A 124 0.78 -4.38 -18.31
C GLN A 124 0.23 -4.45 -16.88
N GLN A 125 -0.37 -3.36 -16.44
CA GLN A 125 -1.15 -3.30 -15.20
C GLN A 125 -2.62 -3.62 -15.50
N ALA A 126 -3.32 -4.20 -14.52
CA ALA A 126 -4.76 -4.32 -14.61
C ALA A 126 -5.40 -2.93 -14.72
N TYR A 127 -6.36 -2.80 -15.61
CA TYR A 127 -7.02 -1.56 -15.93
C TYR A 127 -8.52 -1.76 -16.04
N LEU A 128 -9.27 -1.10 -15.15
CA LEU A 128 -10.73 -1.22 -15.12
C LEU A 128 -11.40 -0.36 -16.21
N GLY A 129 -10.88 0.84 -16.45
CA GLY A 129 -11.40 1.75 -17.48
C GLY A 129 -12.57 2.61 -17.04
N VAL A 130 -12.51 3.14 -15.83
CA VAL A 130 -13.53 4.03 -15.26
C VAL A 130 -12.92 5.35 -14.81
N VAL A 131 -13.74 6.41 -14.81
CA VAL A 131 -13.52 7.64 -14.07
C VAL A 131 -14.50 7.64 -12.92
N VAL A 132 -14.01 7.89 -11.71
CA VAL A 132 -14.84 7.81 -10.51
C VAL A 132 -14.71 9.06 -9.65
N GLN A 133 -15.77 9.36 -8.91
CA GLN A 133 -15.85 10.41 -7.91
C GLN A 133 -16.28 9.83 -6.57
N ALA A 134 -15.77 10.42 -5.46
CA ALA A 134 -16.20 10.02 -4.13
C ALA A 134 -17.70 10.27 -3.91
N HIS A 135 -18.38 9.29 -3.34
CA HIS A 135 -19.82 9.31 -3.03
C HIS A 135 -20.05 8.72 -1.64
N GLU A 136 -21.12 9.11 -0.96
CA GLU A 136 -21.44 8.66 0.41
C GLU A 136 -21.55 7.12 0.57
N LYS A 137 -21.79 6.40 -0.53
CA LYS A 137 -21.98 4.93 -0.56
C LYS A 137 -20.83 4.20 -1.25
N GLY A 138 -19.72 4.87 -1.58
CA GLY A 138 -18.61 4.30 -2.32
C GLY A 138 -18.06 5.23 -3.38
N LEU A 139 -17.83 4.75 -4.61
CA LEU A 139 -17.33 5.54 -5.73
C LEU A 139 -18.35 5.55 -6.88
N LEU A 140 -18.85 6.74 -7.21
CA LEU A 140 -19.74 6.94 -8.35
C LEU A 140 -18.94 6.87 -9.65
N LEU A 141 -19.40 6.07 -10.63
CA LEU A 141 -18.86 6.02 -11.97
C LEU A 141 -19.34 7.24 -12.77
N GLU A 142 -18.43 8.16 -13.06
CA GLU A 142 -18.71 9.33 -13.91
C GLU A 142 -18.55 9.01 -15.39
N GLU A 143 -17.62 8.09 -15.73
CA GLU A 143 -17.39 7.64 -17.09
C GLU A 143 -17.00 6.18 -17.11
N VAL A 144 -17.53 5.42 -18.05
CA VAL A 144 -17.05 4.07 -18.39
C VAL A 144 -16.44 4.11 -19.78
N ARG A 145 -15.15 3.82 -19.88
CA ARG A 145 -14.41 3.91 -21.14
C ARG A 145 -14.78 2.76 -22.07
N ARG A 146 -14.88 3.06 -23.36
CA ARG A 146 -15.12 2.05 -24.38
C ARG A 146 -13.98 1.05 -24.46
N GLU A 147 -14.31 -0.19 -24.81
CA GLU A 147 -13.36 -1.31 -24.92
C GLU A 147 -12.58 -1.58 -23.63
N SER A 148 -13.17 -1.26 -22.48
CA SER A 148 -12.57 -1.50 -21.17
C SER A 148 -13.17 -2.73 -20.49
N ALA A 149 -12.50 -3.20 -19.42
CA ALA A 149 -13.02 -4.28 -18.59
C ALA A 149 -14.34 -3.91 -17.92
N ALA A 150 -14.50 -2.65 -17.51
CA ALA A 150 -15.75 -2.15 -16.93
C ALA A 150 -16.92 -2.22 -17.94
N GLU A 151 -16.72 -1.76 -19.17
CA GLU A 151 -17.76 -1.86 -20.21
C GLU A 151 -18.10 -3.32 -20.52
N ALA A 152 -17.07 -4.18 -20.67
CA ALA A 152 -17.25 -5.60 -20.94
C ALA A 152 -18.02 -6.34 -19.83
N SER A 153 -17.87 -5.90 -18.57
CA SER A 153 -18.61 -6.43 -17.42
C SER A 153 -20.01 -5.85 -17.24
N GLY A 154 -20.40 -4.87 -18.09
CA GLY A 154 -21.72 -4.25 -18.06
C GLY A 154 -21.89 -3.10 -17.08
N MET A 155 -20.80 -2.59 -16.49
CA MET A 155 -20.81 -1.39 -15.66
C MET A 155 -21.24 -0.19 -16.49
N LYS A 156 -21.95 0.76 -15.87
CA LYS A 156 -22.51 1.95 -16.52
C LYS A 156 -22.18 3.21 -15.73
N GLU A 157 -22.16 4.31 -16.45
CA GLU A 157 -22.18 5.64 -15.85
C GLU A 157 -23.39 5.78 -14.90
N GLY A 158 -23.14 6.30 -13.71
CA GLY A 158 -24.11 6.38 -12.61
C GLY A 158 -24.11 5.20 -11.65
N ASP A 159 -23.41 4.10 -11.94
CA ASP A 159 -23.25 2.99 -10.99
C ASP A 159 -22.34 3.43 -9.81
N ILE A 160 -22.52 2.78 -8.67
CA ILE A 160 -21.69 3.02 -7.47
C ILE A 160 -20.89 1.77 -7.16
N LEU A 161 -19.56 1.87 -7.26
CA LEU A 161 -18.64 0.85 -6.80
C LEU A 161 -18.52 0.93 -5.27
N GLN A 162 -19.00 -0.09 -4.58
CA GLN A 162 -18.99 -0.13 -3.12
C GLN A 162 -17.81 -0.90 -2.55
N GLN A 163 -17.37 -1.95 -3.27
CA GLN A 163 -16.27 -2.80 -2.83
C GLN A 163 -15.59 -3.51 -4.01
N VAL A 164 -14.37 -3.93 -3.79
CA VAL A 164 -13.63 -4.86 -4.65
C VAL A 164 -13.21 -6.03 -3.75
N ASP A 165 -13.71 -7.25 -4.04
CA ASP A 165 -13.68 -8.40 -3.12
C ASP A 165 -14.23 -8.01 -1.74
N ASP A 166 -13.44 -8.21 -0.68
CA ASP A 166 -13.78 -7.82 0.69
C ASP A 166 -13.30 -6.40 1.06
N LEU A 167 -12.79 -5.62 0.08
CA LEU A 167 -12.31 -4.26 0.29
C LEU A 167 -13.42 -3.24 -0.02
N PRO A 168 -14.08 -2.64 0.98
CA PRO A 168 -14.96 -1.50 0.76
C PRO A 168 -14.17 -0.33 0.19
N LEU A 169 -14.76 0.36 -0.78
CA LEU A 169 -14.16 1.51 -1.45
C LEU A 169 -14.73 2.80 -0.83
N GLU A 170 -13.88 3.56 -0.17
CA GLU A 170 -14.24 4.85 0.40
C GLU A 170 -13.57 6.01 -0.36
N ASP A 171 -12.48 5.72 -1.06
CA ASP A 171 -11.76 6.70 -1.88
C ASP A 171 -11.20 6.11 -3.18
N VAL A 172 -10.86 7.01 -4.10
CA VAL A 172 -10.34 6.67 -5.44
C VAL A 172 -9.00 5.92 -5.35
N ASP A 173 -8.23 6.19 -4.33
CA ASP A 173 -6.92 5.59 -4.16
C ASP A 173 -7.02 4.12 -3.71
N GLU A 174 -8.04 3.77 -2.94
CA GLU A 174 -8.36 2.37 -2.62
C GLU A 174 -8.71 1.58 -3.88
N LEU A 175 -9.51 2.17 -4.79
CA LEU A 175 -9.80 1.54 -6.08
C LEU A 175 -8.54 1.38 -6.93
N ARG A 176 -7.74 2.43 -7.07
CA ARG A 176 -6.49 2.38 -7.84
C ARG A 176 -5.56 1.30 -7.32
N TRP A 177 -5.44 1.22 -6.00
CA TRP A 177 -4.62 0.20 -5.37
C TRP A 177 -5.21 -1.20 -5.60
N ALA A 178 -6.52 -1.40 -5.38
CA ALA A 178 -7.18 -2.68 -5.55
C ALA A 178 -7.02 -3.22 -6.98
N ILE A 179 -7.20 -2.38 -7.99
CA ILE A 179 -7.02 -2.77 -9.40
C ILE A 179 -5.54 -2.92 -9.74
N GLY A 180 -4.69 -1.96 -9.36
CA GLY A 180 -3.26 -1.96 -9.72
C GLY A 180 -2.44 -3.09 -9.07
N SER A 181 -2.98 -3.76 -8.05
CA SER A 181 -2.37 -4.93 -7.41
C SER A 181 -2.74 -6.27 -8.07
N ARG A 182 -3.56 -6.26 -9.12
CA ARG A 182 -4.02 -7.45 -9.83
C ARG A 182 -3.30 -7.64 -11.16
N ALA A 183 -3.30 -8.89 -11.61
CA ALA A 183 -2.90 -9.20 -12.97
C ALA A 183 -4.03 -8.84 -13.96
N PRO A 184 -3.71 -8.43 -15.20
CA PRO A 184 -4.72 -8.27 -16.25
C PRO A 184 -5.50 -9.57 -16.48
N GLY A 185 -6.87 -9.48 -16.43
CA GLY A 185 -7.75 -10.62 -16.59
C GLY A 185 -8.07 -11.38 -15.30
N GLU A 186 -7.54 -10.97 -14.16
CA GLU A 186 -7.95 -11.44 -12.84
C GLU A 186 -9.32 -10.83 -12.50
N THR A 187 -10.26 -11.69 -12.06
CA THR A 187 -11.66 -11.33 -11.74
C THR A 187 -11.93 -11.40 -10.26
#